data_6d2060d64ce823b2a41c37cacebf8ccd
#
_entry.id   6d2060d64ce823b2a41c37cacebf8ccd
#
_cell.length_a   1.000
_cell.length_b   1.000
_cell.length_c   1.000
_cell.angle_alpha   90.00
_cell.angle_beta   90.00
_cell.angle_gamma   90.00
#
_symmetry.space_group_name_H-M   'P 1'
#
loop_
_entity.id
_entity.type
_entity.pdbx_description
1 polymer ?
#
loop_
_entity_poly.entity_id
_entity_poly.type
_entity_poly.pdbx_seq_one_letter_code
_entity_poly.pdbx_strand_id
1 'polypeptide(L)'
;LVAALFAGVTWGFALALLYMRGSSSGGTDFLTMSIKVLRPHLSIGAVTGGIDLVVILLGWPVFGTVDSVLYGLVTTVITSLVIDKVMYGSSSSKMLTIITTKGQEIADEISRECERGSTMLKAIGTYTNTERQMLLCVCARPQVYRIRTAAYRIDPGCMVMVTEAVSYTHLRAHET
;
A
#
# COMPACT_ATOMS: atom_id res chain seq x y z
N LEU A 1 27.00 -4.97 -11.50
CA LEU A 1 26.03 -4.37 -10.58
C LEU A 1 24.95 -3.59 -11.31
N VAL A 2 25.29 -2.61 -12.17
CA VAL A 2 24.31 -1.79 -12.91
C VAL A 2 23.32 -2.67 -13.72
N ALA A 3 23.85 -3.68 -14.41
CA ALA A 3 23.00 -4.62 -15.16
C ALA A 3 22.03 -5.39 -14.25
N ALA A 4 22.47 -5.80 -13.05
CA ALA A 4 21.61 -6.49 -12.08
C ALA A 4 20.48 -5.58 -11.56
N LEU A 5 20.78 -4.31 -11.28
CA LEU A 5 19.78 -3.31 -10.87
C LEU A 5 18.74 -3.10 -11.97
N PHE A 6 19.20 -2.88 -13.20
CA PHE A 6 18.31 -2.65 -14.34
C PHE A 6 17.45 -3.89 -14.66
N ALA A 7 18.06 -5.09 -14.61
CA ALA A 7 17.33 -6.34 -14.78
C ALA A 7 16.24 -6.52 -13.71
N GLY A 8 16.56 -6.26 -12.43
CA GLY A 8 15.60 -6.36 -11.34
C GLY A 8 14.42 -5.41 -11.49
N VAL A 9 14.66 -4.17 -11.92
CA VAL A 9 13.58 -3.21 -12.18
C VAL A 9 12.69 -3.66 -13.33
N THR A 10 13.29 -4.01 -14.46
CA THR A 10 12.55 -4.39 -15.68
C THR A 10 11.75 -5.68 -15.45
N TRP A 11 12.37 -6.69 -14.85
CA TRP A 11 11.72 -7.96 -14.56
C TRP A 11 10.61 -7.81 -13.52
N GLY A 12 10.88 -7.06 -12.45
CA GLY A 12 9.88 -6.79 -11.40
C GLY A 12 8.66 -6.04 -11.93
N PHE A 13 8.87 -5.09 -12.83
CA PHE A 13 7.77 -4.37 -13.48
C PHE A 13 6.94 -5.29 -14.39
N ALA A 14 7.60 -6.12 -15.20
CA ALA A 14 6.92 -7.08 -16.06
C ALA A 14 6.08 -8.08 -15.27
N LEU A 15 6.65 -8.67 -14.20
CA LEU A 15 5.93 -9.60 -13.32
C LEU A 15 4.75 -8.92 -12.60
N ALA A 16 4.93 -7.69 -12.12
CA ALA A 16 3.85 -6.95 -11.49
C ALA A 16 2.65 -6.76 -12.43
N LEU A 17 2.90 -6.44 -13.70
CA LEU A 17 1.83 -6.32 -14.71
C LEU A 17 1.10 -7.65 -14.96
N LEU A 18 1.84 -8.77 -15.00
CA LEU A 18 1.26 -10.11 -15.11
C LEU A 18 0.37 -10.43 -13.90
N TYR A 19 0.86 -10.19 -12.70
CA TYR A 19 0.12 -10.44 -11.46
C TYR A 19 -1.13 -9.58 -11.33
N MET A 20 -1.08 -8.30 -11.76
CA MET A 20 -2.25 -7.42 -11.78
C MET A 20 -3.36 -7.93 -12.71
N ARG A 21 -3.02 -8.73 -13.73
CA ARG A 21 -3.98 -9.37 -14.64
C ARG A 21 -4.40 -10.77 -14.18
N GLY A 22 -3.95 -11.23 -13.01
CA GLY A 22 -4.20 -12.57 -12.50
C GLY A 22 -3.56 -13.68 -13.33
N SER A 23 -2.52 -13.32 -14.09
CA SER A 23 -1.78 -14.25 -14.96
C SER A 23 -0.45 -14.64 -14.34
N SER A 24 0.10 -15.78 -14.77
CA SER A 24 1.44 -16.23 -14.42
C SER A 24 2.20 -16.64 -15.68
N SER A 25 3.53 -16.64 -15.63
CA SER A 25 4.37 -17.10 -16.75
C SER A 25 4.49 -18.62 -16.83
N GLY A 26 3.95 -19.33 -15.84
CA GLY A 26 4.03 -20.81 -15.76
C GLY A 26 5.28 -21.32 -15.05
N GLY A 27 6.09 -20.44 -14.47
CA GLY A 27 7.29 -20.77 -13.70
C GLY A 27 7.06 -20.74 -12.17
N THR A 28 8.07 -20.28 -11.43
CA THR A 28 8.02 -20.14 -9.95
C THR A 28 6.97 -19.13 -9.48
N ASP A 29 6.56 -18.22 -10.34
CA ASP A 29 5.49 -17.25 -10.13
C ASP A 29 4.10 -17.91 -9.93
N PHE A 30 3.87 -19.11 -10.49
CA PHE A 30 2.69 -19.90 -10.16
C PHE A 30 2.65 -20.30 -8.67
N LEU A 31 3.81 -20.67 -8.10
CA LEU A 31 3.91 -20.95 -6.67
C LEU A 31 3.64 -19.69 -5.84
N THR A 32 4.13 -18.54 -6.30
CA THR A 32 3.85 -17.23 -5.67
C THR A 32 2.35 -16.98 -5.56
N MET A 33 1.61 -17.16 -6.65
CA MET A 33 0.16 -16.96 -6.67
C MET A 33 -0.56 -17.96 -5.77
N SER A 34 -0.14 -19.23 -5.78
CA SER A 34 -0.70 -20.28 -4.91
C SER A 34 -0.49 -19.97 -3.43
N ILE A 35 0.72 -19.54 -3.04
CA ILE A 35 1.03 -19.13 -1.66
C ILE A 35 0.22 -17.90 -1.27
N LYS A 36 0.03 -16.95 -2.18
CA LYS A 36 -0.78 -15.76 -1.92
C LYS A 36 -2.25 -16.09 -1.60
N VAL A 37 -2.82 -17.09 -2.27
CA VAL A 37 -4.17 -17.58 -1.97
C VAL A 37 -4.22 -18.19 -0.57
N LEU A 38 -3.21 -18.97 -0.18
CA LEU A 38 -3.13 -19.60 1.14
C LEU A 38 -2.78 -18.62 2.28
N ARG A 39 -2.01 -17.58 1.97
CA ARG A 39 -1.50 -16.59 2.93
C ARG A 39 -1.74 -15.16 2.44
N PRO A 40 -2.98 -14.65 2.48
CA PRO A 40 -3.34 -13.34 1.91
C PRO A 40 -2.62 -12.14 2.52
N HIS A 41 -2.13 -12.27 3.74
CA HIS A 41 -1.42 -11.20 4.46
C HIS A 41 0.02 -10.96 4.00
N LEU A 42 0.62 -11.91 3.26
CA LEU A 42 1.98 -11.73 2.72
C LEU A 42 1.92 -10.87 1.44
N SER A 43 2.91 -9.99 1.24
CA SER A 43 3.04 -9.30 -0.03
C SER A 43 3.50 -10.25 -1.13
N ILE A 44 3.08 -10.00 -2.36
CA ILE A 44 3.46 -10.84 -3.51
C ILE A 44 4.97 -10.75 -3.75
N GLY A 45 5.55 -9.54 -3.64
CA GLY A 45 6.98 -9.36 -3.77
C GLY A 45 7.78 -10.14 -2.72
N ALA A 46 7.32 -10.15 -1.45
CA ALA A 46 8.00 -10.92 -0.41
C ALA A 46 7.94 -12.44 -0.67
N VAL A 47 6.81 -12.95 -1.18
CA VAL A 47 6.68 -14.38 -1.52
C VAL A 47 7.57 -14.73 -2.71
N THR A 48 7.54 -13.91 -3.78
CA THR A 48 8.42 -14.08 -4.95
C THR A 48 9.88 -14.06 -4.54
N GLY A 49 10.30 -13.03 -3.79
CA GLY A 49 11.67 -12.91 -3.30
C GLY A 49 12.11 -14.08 -2.42
N GLY A 50 11.22 -14.61 -1.59
CA GLY A 50 11.49 -15.79 -0.78
C GLY A 50 11.73 -17.07 -1.62
N ILE A 51 10.92 -17.29 -2.65
CA ILE A 51 11.07 -18.41 -3.57
C ILE A 51 12.40 -18.28 -4.35
N ASP A 52 12.64 -17.08 -4.90
CA ASP A 52 13.86 -16.82 -5.68
C ASP A 52 15.13 -16.97 -4.82
N LEU A 53 15.07 -16.54 -3.54
CA LEU A 53 16.17 -16.76 -2.61
C LEU A 53 16.49 -18.25 -2.43
N VAL A 54 15.47 -19.08 -2.26
CA VAL A 54 15.65 -20.53 -2.16
C VAL A 54 16.29 -21.09 -3.44
N VAL A 55 15.81 -20.66 -4.61
CA VAL A 55 16.37 -21.08 -5.91
C VAL A 55 17.83 -20.66 -6.05
N ILE A 56 18.20 -19.44 -5.66
CA ILE A 56 19.58 -18.95 -5.70
C ILE A 56 20.49 -19.80 -4.78
N LEU A 57 20.04 -20.07 -3.55
CA LEU A 57 20.81 -20.85 -2.60
C LEU A 57 21.02 -22.31 -3.08
N LEU A 58 20.00 -22.92 -3.67
CA LEU A 58 20.10 -24.26 -4.25
C LEU A 58 20.97 -24.27 -5.52
N GLY A 59 20.99 -23.18 -6.28
CA GLY A 59 21.81 -23.02 -7.47
C GLY A 59 23.28 -22.72 -7.20
N TRP A 60 23.64 -22.32 -5.99
CA TRP A 60 25.03 -21.95 -5.65
C TRP A 60 26.07 -23.01 -6.07
N PRO A 61 25.92 -24.30 -5.77
CA PRO A 61 26.90 -25.30 -6.18
C PRO A 61 27.10 -25.42 -7.69
N VAL A 62 26.09 -25.00 -8.45
CA VAL A 62 26.10 -25.06 -9.93
C VAL A 62 26.74 -23.82 -10.53
N PHE A 63 26.47 -22.62 -9.98
CA PHE A 63 27.00 -21.37 -10.49
C PHE A 63 28.49 -21.14 -10.20
N GLY A 64 29.03 -21.75 -9.18
CA GLY A 64 30.48 -21.83 -8.88
C GLY A 64 31.17 -20.51 -8.50
N THR A 65 30.50 -19.35 -8.59
CA THR A 65 31.07 -18.06 -8.27
C THR A 65 30.21 -17.29 -7.26
N VAL A 66 30.86 -16.67 -6.27
CA VAL A 66 30.20 -15.85 -5.26
C VAL A 66 29.53 -14.63 -5.90
N ASP A 67 30.16 -14.06 -6.92
CA ASP A 67 29.64 -12.89 -7.63
C ASP A 67 28.29 -13.15 -8.27
N SER A 68 28.08 -14.32 -8.86
CA SER A 68 26.79 -14.70 -9.47
C SER A 68 25.66 -14.74 -8.44
N VAL A 69 25.94 -15.28 -7.26
CA VAL A 69 25.00 -15.34 -6.14
C VAL A 69 24.68 -13.93 -5.63
N LEU A 70 25.68 -13.08 -5.46
CA LEU A 70 25.51 -11.71 -5.00
C LEU A 70 24.67 -10.88 -5.98
N TYR A 71 24.96 -10.96 -7.28
CA TYR A 71 24.16 -10.28 -8.30
C TYR A 71 22.74 -10.82 -8.38
N GLY A 72 22.56 -12.13 -8.25
CA GLY A 72 21.25 -12.75 -8.16
C GLY A 72 20.44 -12.21 -6.98
N LEU A 73 21.07 -12.11 -5.81
CA LEU A 73 20.46 -11.61 -4.60
C LEU A 73 20.05 -10.13 -4.74
N VAL A 74 20.91 -9.28 -5.32
CA VAL A 74 20.60 -7.88 -5.61
C VAL A 74 19.41 -7.80 -6.57
N THR A 75 19.41 -8.58 -7.65
CA THR A 75 18.31 -8.60 -8.62
C THR A 75 17.01 -9.00 -7.96
N THR A 76 16.99 -10.06 -7.14
CA THR A 76 15.81 -10.55 -6.43
C THR A 76 15.24 -9.50 -5.47
N VAL A 77 16.09 -8.84 -4.69
CA VAL A 77 15.62 -7.77 -3.77
C VAL A 77 14.98 -6.64 -4.55
N ILE A 78 15.61 -6.18 -5.63
CA ILE A 78 15.04 -5.11 -6.46
C ILE A 78 13.72 -5.55 -7.10
N THR A 79 13.67 -6.77 -7.67
CA THR A 79 12.44 -7.34 -8.26
C THR A 79 11.31 -7.36 -7.25
N SER A 80 11.55 -7.86 -6.04
CA SER A 80 10.57 -7.92 -4.95
C SER A 80 10.03 -6.54 -4.58
N LEU A 81 10.92 -5.57 -4.40
CA LEU A 81 10.54 -4.18 -4.09
C LEU A 81 9.74 -3.52 -5.20
N VAL A 82 10.11 -3.76 -6.46
CA VAL A 82 9.40 -3.21 -7.62
C VAL A 82 8.01 -3.83 -7.74
N ILE A 83 7.88 -5.15 -7.59
CA ILE A 83 6.57 -5.82 -7.59
C ILE A 83 5.66 -5.19 -6.55
N ASP A 84 6.11 -5.08 -5.30
CA ASP A 84 5.30 -4.52 -4.23
C ASP A 84 4.97 -3.04 -4.47
N LYS A 85 5.92 -2.27 -4.96
CA LYS A 85 5.71 -0.85 -5.27
C LYS A 85 4.69 -0.64 -6.39
N VAL A 86 4.73 -1.45 -7.43
CA VAL A 86 3.81 -1.36 -8.57
C VAL A 86 2.42 -1.86 -8.16
N MET A 87 2.34 -2.99 -7.45
CA MET A 87 1.05 -3.58 -7.08
C MET A 87 0.33 -2.84 -5.95
N TYR A 88 1.07 -2.38 -4.94
CA TYR A 88 0.49 -1.79 -3.73
C TYR A 88 0.80 -0.30 -3.57
N GLY A 89 1.83 0.23 -4.21
CA GLY A 89 2.31 1.58 -4.02
C GLY A 89 1.43 2.69 -4.59
N SER A 90 0.56 2.36 -5.53
CA SER A 90 -0.38 3.32 -6.16
C SER A 90 -1.71 3.44 -5.42
N SER A 91 -2.06 2.46 -4.59
CA SER A 91 -3.40 2.33 -3.97
C SER A 91 -3.40 2.54 -2.46
N SER A 92 -2.38 3.16 -1.88
CA SER A 92 -2.39 3.47 -0.45
C SER A 92 -3.39 4.59 -0.18
N SER A 93 -4.65 4.22 0.00
CA SER A 93 -5.64 5.12 0.57
C SER A 93 -5.20 5.52 1.98
N LYS A 94 -5.44 6.77 2.33
CA LYS A 94 -5.20 7.30 3.67
C LYS A 94 -6.53 7.59 4.33
N MET A 95 -6.64 7.28 5.60
CA MET A 95 -7.75 7.70 6.42
C MET A 95 -7.32 8.91 7.25
N LEU A 96 -8.04 10.00 7.09
CA LEU A 96 -7.88 11.17 7.92
C LEU A 96 -8.94 11.13 9.01
N THR A 97 -8.49 11.31 10.25
CA THR A 97 -9.34 11.54 11.40
C THR A 97 -9.13 12.98 11.85
N ILE A 98 -10.16 13.79 11.77
CA ILE A 98 -10.11 15.22 12.10
C ILE A 98 -10.99 15.47 13.32
N ILE A 99 -10.40 15.94 14.42
CA ILE A 99 -11.12 16.32 15.64
C ILE A 99 -11.23 17.83 15.69
N THR A 100 -12.45 18.33 15.71
CA THR A 100 -12.75 19.76 15.56
C THR A 100 -14.05 20.16 16.26
N THR A 101 -14.28 21.45 16.38
CA THR A 101 -15.59 22.03 16.79
C THR A 101 -16.43 22.46 15.58
N LYS A 102 -15.84 22.51 14.37
CA LYS A 102 -16.45 22.99 13.13
C LYS A 102 -16.57 21.86 12.10
N GLY A 103 -17.05 20.70 12.52
CA GLY A 103 -17.05 19.50 11.67
C GLY A 103 -17.86 19.64 10.40
N GLN A 104 -19.04 20.29 10.45
CA GLN A 104 -19.88 20.44 9.25
C GLN A 104 -19.20 21.33 8.20
N GLU A 105 -18.62 22.46 8.61
CA GLU A 105 -17.93 23.36 7.69
C GLU A 105 -16.75 22.68 7.00
N ILE A 106 -15.99 21.88 7.75
CA ILE A 106 -14.87 21.10 7.20
C ILE A 106 -15.37 19.98 6.28
N ALA A 107 -16.47 19.31 6.62
CA ALA A 107 -17.05 18.24 5.79
C ALA A 107 -17.52 18.79 4.44
N ASP A 108 -18.19 19.94 4.44
CA ASP A 108 -18.67 20.61 3.23
C ASP A 108 -17.51 21.04 2.32
N GLU A 109 -16.43 21.55 2.91
CA GLU A 109 -15.23 21.94 2.17
C GLU A 109 -14.49 20.74 1.59
N ILE A 110 -14.37 19.63 2.33
CA ILE A 110 -13.79 18.37 1.82
C ILE A 110 -14.61 17.86 0.64
N SER A 111 -15.92 17.89 0.74
CA SER A 111 -16.81 17.47 -0.35
C SER A 111 -16.62 18.34 -1.59
N ARG A 112 -16.51 19.64 -1.41
CA ARG A 112 -16.35 20.62 -2.50
C ARG A 112 -14.99 20.54 -3.19
N GLU A 113 -13.89 20.49 -2.42
CA GLU A 113 -12.53 20.56 -2.97
C GLU A 113 -11.99 19.21 -3.44
N CYS A 114 -12.44 18.12 -2.81
CA CYS A 114 -11.85 16.78 -3.02
C CYS A 114 -12.83 15.75 -3.57
N GLU A 115 -14.13 16.12 -3.69
CA GLU A 115 -15.20 15.19 -4.10
C GLU A 115 -15.21 13.91 -3.26
N ARG A 116 -14.99 14.05 -1.94
CA ARG A 116 -14.94 12.93 -0.99
C ARG A 116 -15.97 13.08 0.10
N GLY A 117 -16.66 12.01 0.37
CA GLY A 117 -17.53 11.91 1.54
C GLY A 117 -16.72 11.79 2.83
N SER A 118 -17.27 12.30 3.90
CA SER A 118 -16.77 12.14 5.25
C SER A 118 -17.88 11.65 6.18
N THR A 119 -17.50 10.90 7.21
CA THR A 119 -18.43 10.44 8.26
C THR A 119 -18.15 11.24 9.52
N MET A 120 -19.19 11.84 10.08
CA MET A 120 -19.09 12.61 11.32
C MET A 120 -19.54 11.77 12.50
N LEU A 121 -18.75 11.78 13.57
CA LEU A 121 -19.04 11.16 14.86
C LEU A 121 -19.00 12.24 15.95
N LYS A 122 -19.90 12.14 16.93
CA LYS A 122 -19.80 12.94 18.15
C LYS A 122 -18.74 12.36 19.07
N ALA A 123 -17.89 13.19 19.61
CA ALA A 123 -16.81 12.82 20.53
C ALA A 123 -16.81 13.77 21.74
N ILE A 124 -16.32 13.30 22.86
CA ILE A 124 -16.15 14.10 24.09
C ILE A 124 -14.66 14.09 24.43
N GLY A 125 -14.08 15.27 24.57
CA GLY A 125 -12.71 15.43 25.03
C GLY A 125 -12.61 15.03 26.51
N THR A 126 -11.93 13.95 26.82
CA THR A 126 -11.88 13.39 28.18
C THR A 126 -11.21 14.32 29.19
N TYR A 127 -10.25 15.14 28.77
CA TYR A 127 -9.55 16.07 29.64
C TYR A 127 -10.34 17.37 29.87
N THR A 128 -10.95 17.91 28.78
CA THR A 128 -11.68 19.20 28.85
C THR A 128 -13.17 19.03 29.08
N ASN A 129 -13.68 17.81 29.03
CA ASN A 129 -15.11 17.45 29.08
C ASN A 129 -15.97 18.27 28.12
N THR A 130 -15.37 18.64 26.96
CA THR A 130 -16.05 19.45 25.92
C THR A 130 -16.49 18.55 24.76
N GLU A 131 -17.67 18.87 24.21
CA GLU A 131 -18.14 18.23 22.98
C GLU A 131 -17.24 18.59 21.81
N ARG A 132 -16.88 17.58 21.04
CA ARG A 132 -16.09 17.67 19.80
C ARG A 132 -16.76 16.86 18.70
N GLN A 133 -16.40 17.13 17.47
CA GLN A 133 -16.81 16.36 16.29
C GLN A 133 -15.59 15.69 15.71
N MET A 134 -15.72 14.42 15.40
CA MET A 134 -14.69 13.63 14.74
C MET A 134 -15.13 13.31 13.32
N LEU A 135 -14.38 13.79 12.33
CA LEU A 135 -14.59 13.47 10.93
C LEU A 135 -13.65 12.35 10.51
N LEU A 136 -14.19 11.33 9.87
CA LEU A 136 -13.44 10.27 9.21
C LEU A 136 -13.58 10.45 7.70
N CYS A 137 -12.45 10.62 7.01
CA CYS A 137 -12.42 10.76 5.55
C CYS A 137 -11.36 9.83 4.96
N VAL A 138 -11.76 9.01 3.97
CA VAL A 138 -10.82 8.16 3.22
C VAL A 138 -10.53 8.83 1.88
N CYS A 139 -9.24 9.07 1.62
CA CYS A 139 -8.80 9.77 0.43
C CYS A 139 -7.51 9.16 -0.15
N ALA A 140 -7.19 9.53 -1.38
CA ALA A 140 -5.91 9.20 -1.99
C ALA A 140 -4.77 10.03 -1.38
N ARG A 141 -3.56 9.47 -1.35
CA ARG A 141 -2.36 10.13 -0.79
C ARG A 141 -2.15 11.59 -1.25
N PRO A 142 -2.34 11.96 -2.53
CA PRO A 142 -2.19 13.36 -2.96
C PRO A 142 -3.25 14.31 -2.38
N GLN A 143 -4.42 13.81 -1.99
CA GLN A 143 -5.52 14.62 -1.44
C GLN A 143 -5.31 14.96 0.04
N VAL A 144 -4.47 14.20 0.76
CA VAL A 144 -4.19 14.40 2.19
C VAL A 144 -3.77 15.84 2.50
N TYR A 145 -2.86 16.39 1.70
CA TYR A 145 -2.36 17.74 1.89
C TYR A 145 -3.48 18.79 1.75
N ARG A 146 -4.33 18.64 0.72
CA ARG A 146 -5.44 19.57 0.46
C ARG A 146 -6.45 19.54 1.61
N ILE A 147 -6.88 18.34 2.02
CA ILE A 147 -7.83 18.15 3.13
C ILE A 147 -7.27 18.73 4.43
N ARG A 148 -6.01 18.46 4.73
CA ARG A 148 -5.35 18.99 5.93
C ARG A 148 -5.29 20.51 5.92
N THR A 149 -4.94 21.10 4.79
CA THR A 149 -4.87 22.56 4.63
C THR A 149 -6.25 23.20 4.76
N ALA A 150 -7.28 22.60 4.16
CA ALA A 150 -8.65 23.06 4.29
C ALA A 150 -9.14 23.02 5.74
N ALA A 151 -8.86 21.93 6.46
CA ALA A 151 -9.23 21.77 7.87
C ALA A 151 -8.58 22.85 8.75
N TYR A 152 -7.27 23.08 8.62
CA TYR A 152 -6.57 24.12 9.39
C TYR A 152 -6.97 25.54 9.01
N ARG A 153 -7.43 25.79 7.79
CA ARG A 153 -7.96 27.08 7.37
C ARG A 153 -9.27 27.43 8.08
N ILE A 154 -10.14 26.44 8.29
CA ILE A 154 -11.46 26.61 8.93
C ILE A 154 -11.34 26.59 10.45
N ASP A 155 -10.58 25.65 10.99
CA ASP A 155 -10.35 25.52 12.42
C ASP A 155 -8.84 25.29 12.71
N PRO A 156 -8.09 26.37 13.01
CA PRO A 156 -6.67 26.25 13.34
C PRO A 156 -6.37 25.39 14.58
N GLY A 157 -7.37 25.18 15.44
CA GLY A 157 -7.26 24.32 16.63
C GLY A 157 -7.63 22.86 16.40
N CYS A 158 -7.98 22.46 15.18
CA CYS A 158 -8.31 21.08 14.89
C CYS A 158 -7.09 20.16 14.97
N MET A 159 -7.32 18.90 15.38
CA MET A 159 -6.32 17.84 15.33
C MET A 159 -6.56 16.96 14.11
N VAL A 160 -5.55 16.80 13.26
CA VAL A 160 -5.61 15.96 12.06
C VAL A 160 -4.64 14.81 12.21
N MET A 161 -5.16 13.59 12.25
CA MET A 161 -4.39 12.34 12.25
C MET A 161 -4.52 11.66 10.90
N VAL A 162 -3.42 11.14 10.38
CA VAL A 162 -3.37 10.44 9.08
C VAL A 162 -2.88 9.02 9.31
N THR A 163 -3.71 8.05 8.98
CA THR A 163 -3.38 6.62 9.06
C THR A 163 -3.46 5.96 7.69
N GLU A 164 -2.85 4.81 7.53
CA GLU A 164 -2.99 4.02 6.31
C GLU A 164 -4.34 3.32 6.31
N ALA A 165 -5.13 3.56 5.25
CA ALA A 165 -6.36 2.81 5.04
C ALA A 165 -6.05 1.61 4.15
N VAL A 166 -6.12 0.40 4.72
CA VAL A 166 -6.05 -0.84 3.95
C VAL A 166 -7.47 -1.18 3.50
N SER A 167 -7.72 -1.13 2.20
CA SER A 167 -9.02 -1.50 1.64
C SER A 167 -9.11 -3.03 1.49
N TYR A 168 -10.00 -3.66 2.23
CA TYR A 168 -10.36 -5.07 2.07
C TYR A 168 -11.51 -5.23 1.08
N THR A 169 -11.38 -4.71 -0.13
CA THR A 169 -12.43 -4.79 -1.16
C THR A 169 -12.65 -6.19 -1.73
N HIS A 170 -11.90 -7.21 -1.31
CA HIS A 170 -12.01 -8.58 -1.82
C HIS A 170 -12.92 -9.51 -1.01
N LEU A 171 -13.62 -9.03 0.01
CA LEU A 171 -14.53 -9.88 0.80
C LEU A 171 -15.98 -9.93 0.28
N ARG A 172 -16.30 -9.31 -0.86
CA ARG A 172 -17.67 -9.31 -1.43
C ARG A 172 -17.93 -10.29 -2.57
N ALA A 173 -17.08 -11.29 -2.77
CA ALA A 173 -17.28 -12.23 -3.88
C ALA A 173 -17.87 -13.59 -3.48
N HIS A 174 -18.31 -13.80 -2.25
CA HIS A 174 -18.82 -15.10 -1.80
C HIS A 174 -20.12 -15.06 -0.99
N GLU A 175 -20.94 -14.02 -1.15
CA GLU A 175 -22.31 -14.04 -0.62
C GLU A 175 -23.31 -13.71 -1.75
N THR A 176 -23.51 -14.65 -2.65
CA THR A 176 -24.76 -14.88 -3.41
C THR A 176 -24.82 -16.34 -3.78
#